data_b15cd27c355e9281b47aa4dd60182ad7
#
_entry.id   b15cd27c355e9281b47aa4dd60182ad7
#
_cell.length_a   1.000
_cell.length_b   1.000
_cell.length_c   1.000
_cell.angle_alpha   90.00
_cell.angle_beta   90.00
_cell.angle_gamma   90.00
#
_symmetry.space_group_name_H-M   'P 1'
#
loop_
_entity.id
_entity.type
_entity.pdbx_description
1 polymer ?
#
loop_
_entity_poly.entity_id
_entity_poly.type
_entity_poly.pdbx_seq_one_letter_code
_entity_poly.pdbx_strand_id
1 'polypeptide(L)'
;MELTRRNFVQAAAATAVAASAACTATAVADEAAPAASYSGTDYVDAAAEGKQPTIIDYTNVVEEVGAPDVVEAHDLVVIGAGGTGLAAGIQAFEDGLDVVVLEKKGLAGGTFPGSEGMFAVGSHWQKEAGVEIDVEEIIGRLMTYHHYVPDPELYRTFFNKTAETIDWLEQEGVGFQEVIALGESDPTWHLYAGERSKGLGAQFMVSFIARAEELGLDIRFETPAKQLITDESGAVTGVLAVDSEGKVIEFDAKAVIIGTGGYANNMNMMKQLAEVDPTKICAAGSNGRDGDGIRMARHAGAIMAPAPGTAAWYGPILYGTTYGTPVQVATSLQPVLWVNEHCERFVAEDMFFRNFPCAGMAHKSQKTVYTMLSQKFLDMYEADGVQLQVGVYCEKGIPLTTLKADLQDLIDEGNEHIWVADSVAELAEKAGLDADKLVATVDAYNEMCANGKDTQFDKADEFMIAIDEGPYYLFEVQNGYFCTVGGIKISTKCEALNENRDVIPGLYLGGMDAGGFYGDAYDAGIAAGSCASWAINSGRLAEEAAREFIGK
;
A
#
# COMPACT_ATOMS: atom_id res chain seq x y z
N MET A 1 20.99 -9.10 23.76
CA MET A 1 19.85 -9.45 24.65
C MET A 1 19.07 -10.52 23.91
N GLU A 2 19.17 -11.78 24.31
CA GLU A 2 18.46 -12.87 23.61
C GLU A 2 16.96 -12.62 23.68
N LEU A 3 16.35 -12.36 22.53
CA LEU A 3 14.90 -12.27 22.36
C LEU A 3 14.34 -13.68 22.49
N THR A 4 13.68 -13.99 23.59
CA THR A 4 13.01 -15.27 23.76
C THR A 4 11.76 -15.33 22.85
N ARG A 5 11.41 -16.51 22.35
CA ARG A 5 10.23 -16.82 21.50
C ARG A 5 8.94 -16.13 22.00
N ARG A 6 8.81 -15.98 23.30
CA ARG A 6 7.66 -15.32 23.94
C ARG A 6 7.65 -13.79 23.73
N ASN A 7 8.81 -13.15 23.68
CA ASN A 7 8.94 -11.72 23.46
C ASN A 7 8.73 -11.35 21.99
N PHE A 8 9.10 -12.24 21.08
CA PHE A 8 8.92 -12.06 19.64
C PHE A 8 7.44 -12.18 19.24
N VAL A 9 6.72 -13.20 19.72
CA VAL A 9 5.28 -13.36 19.48
C VAL A 9 4.47 -12.22 20.13
N GLN A 10 4.90 -11.70 21.28
CA GLN A 10 4.28 -10.53 21.91
C GLN A 10 4.57 -9.22 21.15
N ALA A 11 5.75 -9.07 20.56
CA ALA A 11 6.08 -7.93 19.72
C ALA A 11 5.29 -7.96 18.40
N ALA A 12 5.17 -9.13 17.74
CA ALA A 12 4.39 -9.30 16.53
C ALA A 12 2.88 -9.06 16.77
N ALA A 13 2.34 -9.55 17.88
CA ALA A 13 0.94 -9.30 18.27
C ALA A 13 0.68 -7.84 18.65
N ALA A 14 1.63 -7.19 19.35
CA ALA A 14 1.53 -5.77 19.68
C ALA A 14 1.64 -4.88 18.43
N THR A 15 2.41 -5.31 17.42
CA THR A 15 2.56 -4.57 16.17
C THR A 15 1.32 -4.73 15.28
N ALA A 16 0.61 -5.86 15.35
CA ALA A 16 -0.65 -6.06 14.66
C ALA A 16 -1.75 -5.12 15.20
N VAL A 17 -1.77 -4.88 16.51
CA VAL A 17 -2.65 -3.89 17.15
C VAL A 17 -2.14 -2.46 16.91
N ALA A 18 -0.82 -2.25 16.83
CA ALA A 18 -0.23 -0.93 16.56
C ALA A 18 -0.19 -0.59 15.06
N ALA A 19 -0.25 -1.56 14.14
CA ALA A 19 -0.43 -1.29 12.71
C ALA A 19 -1.82 -0.73 12.40
N SER A 20 -2.80 -0.97 13.28
CA SER A 20 -4.08 -0.28 13.27
C SER A 20 -4.07 1.09 13.97
N ALA A 21 -3.00 1.45 14.69
CA ALA A 21 -3.01 2.59 15.63
C ALA A 21 -1.99 3.70 15.35
N ALA A 22 -1.46 3.88 14.16
CA ALA A 22 -0.49 4.96 13.95
C ALA A 22 -0.54 5.61 12.56
N CYS A 23 -1.62 6.35 12.29
CA CYS A 23 -1.53 7.55 11.45
C CYS A 23 -1.53 8.81 12.33
N THR A 24 -0.77 8.83 13.39
CA THR A 24 -0.36 10.10 13.98
C THR A 24 0.84 10.58 13.20
N ALA A 25 0.65 11.64 12.42
CA ALA A 25 1.73 12.43 11.88
C ALA A 25 2.46 13.16 13.03
N THR A 26 3.18 12.42 13.85
CA THR A 26 4.30 12.98 14.57
C THR A 26 5.44 13.00 13.58
N ALA A 27 5.68 14.17 12.99
CA ALA A 27 6.97 14.51 12.44
C ALA A 27 7.99 14.37 13.59
N VAL A 28 8.52 13.16 13.76
CA VAL A 28 9.79 12.99 14.45
C VAL A 28 10.80 13.53 13.45
N ALA A 29 11.30 14.72 13.76
CA ALA A 29 12.47 15.25 13.10
C ALA A 29 13.63 14.30 13.42
N ASP A 30 13.88 13.36 12.52
CA ASP A 30 15.17 12.71 12.46
C ASP A 30 16.16 13.80 12.06
N GLU A 31 17.14 14.08 12.91
CA GLU A 31 18.33 14.82 12.54
C GLU A 31 19.21 13.93 11.64
N ALA A 32 18.69 13.55 10.48
CA ALA A 32 19.49 13.14 9.37
C ALA A 32 19.99 14.40 8.65
N ALA A 33 21.21 14.35 8.13
CA ALA A 33 21.89 15.43 7.39
C ALA A 33 20.91 16.25 6.53
N PRO A 34 21.07 17.56 6.38
CA PRO A 34 20.05 18.45 5.84
C PRO A 34 19.62 17.93 4.47
N ALA A 35 18.46 17.26 4.44
CA ALA A 35 17.77 17.01 3.20
C ALA A 35 17.55 18.39 2.58
N ALA A 36 18.14 18.65 1.44
CA ALA A 36 17.89 19.87 0.70
C ALA A 36 16.38 19.94 0.48
N SER A 37 15.71 20.77 1.26
CA SER A 37 14.27 20.99 1.13
C SER A 37 14.06 21.70 -0.18
N TYR A 38 13.60 20.97 -1.20
CA TYR A 38 13.11 21.59 -2.43
C TYR A 38 11.79 22.28 -2.08
N SER A 39 11.84 23.60 -1.89
CA SER A 39 10.63 24.44 -1.93
C SER A 39 10.37 24.80 -3.40
N GLY A 40 9.11 24.91 -3.81
CA GLY A 40 8.78 25.41 -5.15
C GLY A 40 9.35 26.81 -5.45
N THR A 41 9.87 27.50 -4.44
CA THR A 41 10.57 28.80 -4.52
C THR A 41 11.98 28.63 -5.07
N ASP A 42 12.67 27.51 -4.84
CA ASP A 42 14.04 27.31 -5.31
C ASP A 42 14.14 27.34 -6.85
N TYR A 43 13.10 26.92 -7.54
CA TYR A 43 13.01 27.01 -9.01
C TYR A 43 12.92 28.46 -9.48
N VAL A 44 12.13 29.27 -8.81
CA VAL A 44 11.94 30.70 -9.14
C VAL A 44 13.19 31.50 -8.81
N ASP A 45 13.81 31.20 -7.67
CA ASP A 45 15.04 31.87 -7.23
C ASP A 45 16.24 31.52 -8.12
N ALA A 46 16.40 30.25 -8.52
CA ALA A 46 17.43 29.83 -9.46
C ALA A 46 17.25 30.47 -10.84
N ALA A 47 16.02 30.59 -11.33
CA ALA A 47 15.71 31.25 -12.59
C ALA A 47 15.98 32.77 -12.52
N ALA A 48 15.68 33.41 -11.39
CA ALA A 48 15.96 34.84 -11.15
C ALA A 48 17.48 35.13 -11.10
N GLU A 49 18.29 34.16 -10.65
CA GLU A 49 19.75 34.24 -10.64
C GLU A 49 20.41 33.80 -11.97
N GLY A 50 19.63 33.42 -12.98
CA GLY A 50 20.14 32.93 -14.27
C GLY A 50 20.82 31.56 -14.18
N LYS A 51 20.59 30.81 -13.11
CA LYS A 51 21.08 29.45 -12.91
C LYS A 51 20.03 28.44 -13.38
N GLN A 52 20.49 27.33 -13.98
CA GLN A 52 19.61 26.19 -14.19
C GLN A 52 19.30 25.57 -12.81
N PRO A 53 18.02 25.36 -12.45
CA PRO A 53 17.70 24.70 -11.20
C PRO A 53 18.26 23.27 -11.22
N THR A 54 18.92 22.87 -10.16
CA THR A 54 19.33 21.47 -9.99
C THR A 54 18.09 20.67 -9.56
N ILE A 55 17.53 19.90 -10.49
CA ILE A 55 16.44 18.99 -10.18
C ILE A 55 17.05 17.77 -9.50
N ILE A 56 16.72 17.55 -8.23
CA ILE A 56 17.13 16.35 -7.51
C ILE A 56 16.26 15.19 -7.97
N ASP A 57 16.87 14.15 -8.52
CA ASP A 57 16.19 12.88 -8.76
C ASP A 57 16.19 12.03 -7.48
N TYR A 58 15.13 12.16 -6.69
CA TYR A 58 14.99 11.42 -5.44
C TYR A 58 14.92 9.89 -5.63
N THR A 59 14.74 9.41 -6.87
CA THR A 59 14.74 7.97 -7.17
C THR A 59 16.16 7.41 -7.32
N ASN A 60 17.19 8.27 -7.36
CA ASN A 60 18.58 7.87 -7.64
C ASN A 60 19.57 8.38 -6.58
N VAL A 61 19.09 8.78 -5.41
CA VAL A 61 19.95 9.23 -4.29
C VAL A 61 20.17 8.06 -3.35
N VAL A 62 21.40 7.59 -3.24
CA VAL A 62 21.81 6.55 -2.27
C VAL A 62 22.65 7.18 -1.17
N GLU A 63 22.65 6.57 0.00
CA GLU A 63 23.52 6.93 1.11
C GLU A 63 24.89 6.29 0.87
N GLU A 64 25.93 7.12 0.79
CA GLU A 64 27.28 6.60 0.69
C GLU A 64 27.80 6.15 2.07
N VAL A 65 28.36 4.96 2.10
CA VAL A 65 28.98 4.37 3.30
C VAL A 65 30.48 4.21 3.12
N GLY A 66 31.20 4.12 4.24
CA GLY A 66 32.65 3.94 4.25
C GLY A 66 33.09 2.56 3.76
N ALA A 67 34.40 2.32 3.83
CA ALA A 67 34.95 0.99 3.54
C ALA A 67 34.39 -0.04 4.52
N PRO A 68 34.18 -1.31 4.09
CA PRO A 68 33.62 -2.33 4.95
C PRO A 68 34.56 -2.70 6.11
N ASP A 69 33.97 -2.89 7.28
CA ASP A 69 34.65 -3.42 8.47
C ASP A 69 34.72 -4.95 8.44
N VAL A 70 33.74 -5.57 7.78
CA VAL A 70 33.59 -7.02 7.62
C VAL A 70 33.12 -7.33 6.21
N VAL A 71 33.60 -8.46 5.68
CA VAL A 71 33.13 -9.04 4.41
C VAL A 71 32.57 -10.42 4.70
N GLU A 72 31.35 -10.68 4.26
CA GLU A 72 30.68 -11.98 4.31
C GLU A 72 30.32 -12.39 2.87
N ALA A 73 30.25 -13.69 2.59
CA ALA A 73 29.94 -14.17 1.24
C ALA A 73 28.79 -15.18 1.28
N HIS A 74 27.80 -14.97 0.40
CA HIS A 74 26.59 -15.78 0.31
C HIS A 74 26.29 -16.14 -1.16
N ASP A 75 25.42 -17.13 -1.38
CA ASP A 75 24.88 -17.37 -2.71
C ASP A 75 23.87 -16.28 -3.09
N LEU A 76 23.03 -15.90 -2.12
CA LEU A 76 21.93 -14.94 -2.32
C LEU A 76 21.81 -13.98 -1.13
N VAL A 77 21.70 -12.69 -1.42
CA VAL A 77 21.28 -11.66 -0.45
C VAL A 77 19.87 -11.19 -0.80
N VAL A 78 18.98 -11.20 0.19
CA VAL A 78 17.62 -10.67 0.07
C VAL A 78 17.49 -9.39 0.90
N ILE A 79 17.02 -8.31 0.32
CA ILE A 79 16.86 -7.02 1.00
C ILE A 79 15.39 -6.77 1.34
N GLY A 80 15.09 -6.74 2.64
CA GLY A 80 13.75 -6.58 3.23
C GLY A 80 13.14 -7.91 3.69
N ALA A 81 12.67 -7.97 4.93
CA ALA A 81 11.97 -9.12 5.51
C ALA A 81 10.44 -8.91 5.57
N GLY A 82 9.86 -8.32 4.51
CA GLY A 82 8.42 -8.28 4.25
C GLY A 82 7.93 -9.56 3.56
N GLY A 83 6.69 -9.56 3.07
CA GLY A 83 6.13 -10.72 2.36
C GLY A 83 7.02 -11.22 1.22
N THR A 84 7.54 -10.31 0.40
CA THR A 84 8.42 -10.65 -0.74
C THR A 84 9.74 -11.27 -0.28
N GLY A 85 10.43 -10.63 0.65
CA GLY A 85 11.74 -11.11 1.08
C GLY A 85 11.69 -12.38 1.89
N LEU A 86 10.66 -12.56 2.73
CA LEU A 86 10.46 -13.83 3.44
C LEU A 86 10.13 -14.97 2.48
N ALA A 87 9.28 -14.73 1.46
CA ALA A 87 8.96 -15.74 0.47
C ALA A 87 10.21 -16.16 -0.33
N ALA A 88 11.02 -15.20 -0.78
CA ALA A 88 12.29 -15.47 -1.46
C ALA A 88 13.29 -16.18 -0.53
N GLY A 89 13.44 -15.72 0.72
CA GLY A 89 14.40 -16.28 1.68
C GLY A 89 14.06 -17.69 2.11
N ILE A 90 12.79 -17.99 2.41
CA ILE A 90 12.33 -19.32 2.78
C ILE A 90 12.56 -20.30 1.61
N GLN A 91 12.09 -19.95 0.41
CA GLN A 91 12.27 -20.80 -0.76
C GLN A 91 13.76 -21.03 -1.06
N ALA A 92 14.59 -19.99 -1.03
CA ALA A 92 16.04 -20.10 -1.25
C ALA A 92 16.72 -21.05 -0.24
N PHE A 93 16.33 -20.95 1.03
CA PHE A 93 16.83 -21.83 2.08
C PHE A 93 16.43 -23.29 1.83
N GLU A 94 15.18 -23.54 1.44
CA GLU A 94 14.67 -24.88 1.12
C GLU A 94 15.34 -25.48 -0.12
N ASP A 95 15.65 -24.63 -1.10
CA ASP A 95 16.39 -25.00 -2.32
C ASP A 95 17.91 -25.14 -2.08
N GLY A 96 18.36 -24.95 -0.83
CA GLY A 96 19.74 -25.22 -0.40
C GLY A 96 20.74 -24.14 -0.80
N LEU A 97 20.31 -22.89 -0.98
CA LEU A 97 21.19 -21.75 -1.14
C LEU A 97 21.71 -21.25 0.23
N ASP A 98 22.92 -20.77 0.25
CA ASP A 98 23.41 -19.94 1.34
C ASP A 98 22.83 -18.53 1.20
N VAL A 99 21.78 -18.24 1.98
CA VAL A 99 20.98 -17.05 1.87
C VAL A 99 20.97 -16.24 3.16
N VAL A 100 21.09 -14.92 3.05
CA VAL A 100 20.90 -13.96 4.15
C VAL A 100 19.81 -12.96 3.78
N VAL A 101 18.94 -12.63 4.73
CA VAL A 101 17.89 -11.61 4.58
C VAL A 101 18.25 -10.39 5.43
N LEU A 102 18.32 -9.21 4.83
CA LEU A 102 18.65 -7.96 5.50
C LEU A 102 17.36 -7.16 5.77
N GLU A 103 17.08 -6.86 7.03
CA GLU A 103 15.93 -6.07 7.42
C GLU A 103 16.39 -4.82 8.20
N LYS A 104 15.91 -3.64 7.77
CA LYS A 104 16.32 -2.38 8.40
C LYS A 104 15.68 -2.11 9.76
N LYS A 105 14.56 -2.78 10.04
CA LYS A 105 13.86 -2.67 11.33
C LYS A 105 14.22 -3.81 12.27
N GLY A 106 13.81 -3.66 13.54
CA GLY A 106 13.98 -4.71 14.55
C GLY A 106 12.93 -5.83 14.46
N LEU A 107 12.13 -5.89 13.38
CA LEU A 107 11.10 -6.92 13.19
C LEU A 107 10.78 -7.11 11.71
N ALA A 108 10.40 -8.33 11.34
CA ALA A 108 9.93 -8.69 10.01
C ALA A 108 8.43 -8.40 9.80
N GLY A 109 7.97 -8.47 8.55
CA GLY A 109 6.56 -8.39 8.15
C GLY A 109 6.23 -7.19 7.25
N GLY A 110 6.93 -6.09 7.38
CA GLY A 110 6.70 -4.89 6.57
C GLY A 110 5.26 -4.38 6.64
N THR A 111 4.61 -4.22 5.48
CA THR A 111 3.20 -3.79 5.36
C THR A 111 2.23 -4.97 5.25
N PHE A 112 2.73 -6.17 5.03
CA PHE A 112 1.92 -7.36 4.78
C PHE A 112 0.89 -7.67 5.88
N PRO A 113 1.13 -7.41 7.19
CA PRO A 113 0.14 -7.56 8.24
C PRO A 113 -1.19 -6.86 8.01
N GLY A 114 -1.22 -5.81 7.19
CA GLY A 114 -2.44 -5.09 6.80
C GLY A 114 -3.24 -5.76 5.67
N SER A 115 -2.76 -6.84 5.07
CA SER A 115 -3.51 -7.60 4.05
C SER A 115 -4.53 -8.54 4.71
N GLU A 116 -5.55 -8.93 3.96
CA GLU A 116 -6.63 -9.78 4.48
C GLU A 116 -6.66 -11.14 3.76
N GLY A 117 -6.09 -11.20 2.57
CA GLY A 117 -6.04 -12.36 1.71
C GLY A 117 -5.23 -12.07 0.46
N MET A 118 -5.08 -13.06 -0.40
CA MET A 118 -4.33 -12.93 -1.64
C MET A 118 -5.10 -13.46 -2.84
N PHE A 119 -4.79 -12.90 -4.00
CA PHE A 119 -5.32 -13.34 -5.28
C PHE A 119 -4.73 -14.69 -5.68
N ALA A 120 -5.59 -15.62 -6.15
CA ALA A 120 -5.13 -16.78 -6.90
C ALA A 120 -6.17 -17.26 -7.89
N VAL A 121 -5.72 -17.96 -8.93
CA VAL A 121 -6.55 -18.63 -9.93
C VAL A 121 -6.15 -20.08 -10.08
N GLY A 122 -7.14 -20.97 -10.21
CA GLY A 122 -6.94 -22.41 -10.40
C GLY A 122 -6.53 -23.18 -9.14
N SER A 123 -6.65 -22.58 -7.95
CA SER A 123 -6.34 -23.21 -6.67
C SER A 123 -7.26 -24.40 -6.35
N HIS A 124 -6.87 -25.25 -5.42
CA HIS A 124 -7.73 -26.32 -4.93
C HIS A 124 -8.97 -25.74 -4.20
N TRP A 125 -8.84 -24.61 -3.49
CA TRP A 125 -9.96 -23.88 -2.87
C TRP A 125 -11.06 -23.51 -3.86
N GLN A 126 -10.67 -22.96 -5.03
CA GLN A 126 -11.62 -22.64 -6.09
C GLN A 126 -12.28 -23.89 -6.68
N LYS A 127 -11.50 -24.94 -6.93
CA LYS A 127 -12.03 -26.22 -7.44
C LYS A 127 -13.03 -26.86 -6.48
N GLU A 128 -12.76 -26.84 -5.18
CA GLU A 128 -13.67 -27.34 -4.15
C GLU A 128 -14.94 -26.50 -4.03
N ALA A 129 -14.84 -25.18 -4.23
CA ALA A 129 -15.97 -24.26 -4.26
C ALA A 129 -16.75 -24.28 -5.61
N GLY A 130 -16.27 -25.05 -6.61
CA GLY A 130 -16.88 -25.09 -7.94
C GLY A 130 -16.69 -23.78 -8.74
N VAL A 131 -15.65 -23.03 -8.44
CA VAL A 131 -15.32 -21.77 -9.12
C VAL A 131 -14.35 -22.06 -10.26
N GLU A 132 -14.76 -21.70 -11.47
CA GLU A 132 -13.90 -21.73 -12.66
C GLU A 132 -13.62 -20.30 -13.12
N ILE A 133 -12.36 -19.98 -13.35
CA ILE A 133 -11.89 -18.65 -13.73
C ILE A 133 -11.26 -18.71 -15.12
N ASP A 134 -11.73 -17.86 -16.03
CA ASP A 134 -11.08 -17.65 -17.32
C ASP A 134 -9.92 -16.63 -17.15
N VAL A 135 -8.71 -17.15 -17.13
CA VAL A 135 -7.47 -16.37 -16.95
C VAL A 135 -7.28 -15.32 -18.03
N GLU A 136 -7.56 -15.67 -19.30
CA GLU A 136 -7.39 -14.72 -20.41
C GLU A 136 -8.44 -13.60 -20.37
N GLU A 137 -9.65 -13.89 -19.89
CA GLU A 137 -10.67 -12.87 -19.67
C GLU A 137 -10.22 -11.86 -18.60
N ILE A 138 -9.72 -12.34 -17.43
CA ILE A 138 -9.21 -11.45 -16.39
C ILE A 138 -8.03 -10.61 -16.90
N ILE A 139 -7.08 -11.22 -17.62
CA ILE A 139 -5.96 -10.48 -18.24
C ILE A 139 -6.48 -9.41 -19.19
N GLY A 140 -7.45 -9.73 -20.03
CA GLY A 140 -8.07 -8.77 -20.97
C GLY A 140 -8.72 -7.59 -20.23
N ARG A 141 -9.42 -7.85 -19.12
CA ARG A 141 -10.02 -6.82 -18.26
C ARG A 141 -8.94 -5.96 -17.58
N LEU A 142 -7.88 -6.57 -17.03
CA LEU A 142 -6.75 -5.87 -16.43
C LEU A 142 -6.01 -5.01 -17.45
N MET A 143 -5.71 -5.54 -18.64
CA MET A 143 -5.05 -4.77 -19.69
C MET A 143 -5.89 -3.56 -20.11
N THR A 144 -7.21 -3.72 -20.24
CA THR A 144 -8.13 -2.62 -20.56
C THR A 144 -8.17 -1.59 -19.44
N TYR A 145 -8.30 -2.04 -18.19
CA TYR A 145 -8.35 -1.19 -16.99
C TYR A 145 -7.07 -0.36 -16.82
N HIS A 146 -5.94 -0.95 -17.07
CA HIS A 146 -4.62 -0.32 -16.97
C HIS A 146 -4.15 0.35 -18.27
N HIS A 147 -5.05 0.62 -19.22
CA HIS A 147 -4.75 1.29 -20.48
C HIS A 147 -3.60 0.65 -21.29
N TYR A 148 -3.44 -0.66 -21.19
CA TYR A 148 -2.38 -1.45 -21.84
C TYR A 148 -0.94 -1.07 -21.44
N VAL A 149 -0.76 -0.49 -20.24
CA VAL A 149 0.56 -0.15 -19.69
C VAL A 149 1.35 -1.38 -19.21
N PRO A 150 0.73 -2.36 -18.50
CA PRO A 150 1.42 -3.57 -18.05
C PRO A 150 1.84 -4.49 -19.20
N ASP A 151 2.70 -5.44 -18.87
CA ASP A 151 3.08 -6.53 -19.75
C ASP A 151 2.14 -7.74 -19.55
N PRO A 152 1.34 -8.17 -20.55
CA PRO A 152 0.45 -9.31 -20.39
C PRO A 152 1.18 -10.64 -20.09
N GLU A 153 2.45 -10.79 -20.53
CA GLU A 153 3.24 -11.98 -20.22
C GLU A 153 3.62 -12.02 -18.73
N LEU A 154 3.81 -10.85 -18.09
CA LEU A 154 4.02 -10.78 -16.66
C LEU A 154 2.78 -11.24 -15.88
N TYR A 155 1.57 -10.87 -16.36
CA TYR A 155 0.32 -11.40 -15.79
C TYR A 155 0.21 -12.92 -15.95
N ARG A 156 0.51 -13.48 -17.15
CA ARG A 156 0.47 -14.92 -17.36
C ARG A 156 1.43 -15.66 -16.46
N THR A 157 2.67 -15.16 -16.34
CA THR A 157 3.67 -15.73 -15.43
C THR A 157 3.16 -15.74 -13.99
N PHE A 158 2.63 -14.62 -13.53
CA PHE A 158 2.09 -14.49 -12.19
C PHE A 158 0.88 -15.42 -11.97
N PHE A 159 -0.12 -15.40 -12.86
CA PHE A 159 -1.34 -16.19 -12.69
C PHE A 159 -1.03 -17.70 -12.69
N ASN A 160 -0.12 -18.13 -13.54
CA ASN A 160 0.30 -19.55 -13.58
C ASN A 160 1.00 -19.98 -12.28
N LYS A 161 1.58 -19.05 -11.52
CA LYS A 161 2.26 -19.33 -10.25
C LYS A 161 1.32 -19.35 -9.04
N THR A 162 0.19 -18.63 -9.08
CA THR A 162 -0.64 -18.35 -7.90
C THR A 162 -1.20 -19.58 -7.22
N ALA A 163 -1.69 -20.58 -7.96
CA ALA A 163 -2.27 -21.81 -7.37
C ALA A 163 -1.22 -22.61 -6.62
N GLU A 164 -0.06 -22.82 -7.23
CA GLU A 164 1.08 -23.50 -6.60
C GLU A 164 1.56 -22.75 -5.35
N THR A 165 1.51 -21.42 -5.38
CA THR A 165 1.89 -20.62 -4.21
C THR A 165 0.91 -20.78 -3.07
N ILE A 166 -0.41 -20.95 -3.31
CA ILE A 166 -1.36 -21.31 -2.25
C ILE A 166 -0.96 -22.63 -1.61
N ASP A 167 -0.71 -23.68 -2.43
CA ASP A 167 -0.34 -24.99 -1.94
C ASP A 167 0.99 -24.96 -1.15
N TRP A 168 1.98 -24.18 -1.63
CA TRP A 168 3.26 -23.99 -0.94
C TRP A 168 3.08 -23.27 0.40
N LEU A 169 2.30 -22.18 0.46
CA LEU A 169 2.04 -21.46 1.71
C LEU A 169 1.38 -22.36 2.77
N GLU A 170 0.48 -23.26 2.37
CA GLU A 170 -0.13 -24.22 3.29
C GLU A 170 0.89 -25.23 3.83
N GLN A 171 1.85 -25.64 3.00
CA GLN A 171 2.98 -26.49 3.43
C GLN A 171 3.89 -25.73 4.42
N GLU A 172 4.03 -24.41 4.24
CA GLU A 172 4.78 -23.54 5.14
C GLU A 172 3.98 -23.15 6.43
N GLY A 173 2.82 -23.76 6.64
CA GLY A 173 2.01 -23.56 7.85
C GLY A 173 1.12 -22.31 7.84
N VAL A 174 0.92 -21.71 6.67
CA VAL A 174 -0.04 -20.61 6.48
C VAL A 174 -1.37 -21.20 6.02
N GLY A 175 -2.44 -20.95 6.76
CA GLY A 175 -3.79 -21.41 6.41
C GLY A 175 -4.61 -20.40 5.63
N PHE A 176 -5.58 -20.92 4.88
CA PHE A 176 -6.66 -20.15 4.25
C PHE A 176 -7.99 -20.62 4.82
N GLN A 177 -9.07 -19.85 4.66
CA GLN A 177 -10.39 -20.21 5.20
C GLN A 177 -11.52 -20.15 4.19
N GLU A 178 -11.45 -19.29 3.19
CA GLU A 178 -12.48 -19.14 2.16
C GLU A 178 -11.95 -18.41 0.92
N VAL A 179 -12.67 -18.57 -0.19
CA VAL A 179 -12.44 -17.83 -1.43
C VAL A 179 -13.69 -17.01 -1.72
N ILE A 180 -13.51 -15.69 -1.82
CA ILE A 180 -14.61 -14.76 -2.04
C ILE A 180 -14.34 -13.79 -3.19
N ALA A 181 -15.39 -13.12 -3.63
CA ALA A 181 -15.31 -11.93 -4.48
C ALA A 181 -15.23 -10.66 -3.62
N LEU A 182 -14.55 -9.63 -4.11
CA LEU A 182 -14.61 -8.28 -3.55
C LEU A 182 -15.44 -7.40 -4.50
N GLY A 183 -16.61 -6.96 -4.02
CA GLY A 183 -17.54 -6.21 -4.88
C GLY A 183 -17.96 -7.01 -6.11
N GLU A 184 -17.64 -6.50 -7.30
CA GLU A 184 -17.99 -7.09 -8.58
C GLU A 184 -16.86 -7.96 -9.19
N SER A 185 -15.76 -8.20 -8.44
CA SER A 185 -14.68 -9.07 -8.91
C SER A 185 -15.11 -10.54 -8.96
N ASP A 186 -14.33 -11.35 -9.69
CA ASP A 186 -14.47 -12.80 -9.61
C ASP A 186 -14.03 -13.33 -8.24
N PRO A 187 -14.47 -14.55 -7.81
CA PRO A 187 -14.04 -15.17 -6.57
C PRO A 187 -12.59 -15.64 -6.65
N THR A 188 -11.67 -14.69 -6.53
CA THR A 188 -10.21 -14.89 -6.61
C THR A 188 -9.50 -14.56 -5.31
N TRP A 189 -10.19 -13.96 -4.35
CA TRP A 189 -9.61 -13.51 -3.11
C TRP A 189 -9.63 -14.62 -2.05
N HIS A 190 -8.46 -15.23 -1.80
CA HIS A 190 -8.26 -16.27 -0.80
C HIS A 190 -7.96 -15.62 0.55
N LEU A 191 -8.93 -15.62 1.45
CA LEU A 191 -8.78 -15.06 2.79
C LEU A 191 -7.89 -15.97 3.66
N TYR A 192 -6.96 -15.34 4.38
CA TYR A 192 -6.11 -16.07 5.32
C TYR A 192 -6.95 -16.64 6.48
N ALA A 193 -6.55 -17.80 6.99
CA ALA A 193 -7.17 -18.38 8.17
C ALA A 193 -6.90 -17.53 9.42
N GLY A 194 -7.92 -17.32 10.22
CA GLY A 194 -7.80 -16.59 11.46
C GLY A 194 -9.06 -15.86 11.90
N GLU A 195 -8.92 -15.08 12.95
CA GLU A 195 -9.99 -14.23 13.47
C GLU A 195 -9.89 -12.84 12.81
N ARG A 196 -10.95 -12.41 12.11
CA ARG A 196 -10.99 -11.12 11.39
C ARG A 196 -10.67 -9.93 12.31
N SER A 197 -11.20 -9.93 13.54
CA SER A 197 -10.95 -8.88 14.54
C SER A 197 -9.49 -8.74 14.99
N LYS A 198 -8.64 -9.72 14.69
CA LYS A 198 -7.20 -9.71 15.02
C LYS A 198 -6.32 -9.38 13.82
N GLY A 199 -6.91 -9.09 12.66
CA GLY A 199 -6.18 -8.86 11.41
C GLY A 199 -5.65 -10.17 10.81
N LEU A 200 -6.19 -10.57 9.66
CA LEU A 200 -5.86 -11.84 9.03
C LEU A 200 -4.40 -11.88 8.56
N GLY A 201 -3.91 -10.80 7.93
CA GLY A 201 -2.53 -10.70 7.47
C GLY A 201 -1.50 -10.66 8.60
N ALA A 202 -1.89 -10.15 9.77
CA ALA A 202 -1.04 -10.21 10.96
C ALA A 202 -0.86 -11.65 11.44
N GLN A 203 -1.94 -12.44 11.46
CA GLN A 203 -1.89 -13.85 11.84
C GLN A 203 -1.11 -14.69 10.80
N PHE A 204 -1.30 -14.38 9.49
CA PHE A 204 -0.47 -14.92 8.43
C PHE A 204 1.02 -14.71 8.71
N MET A 205 1.41 -13.45 8.97
CA MET A 205 2.82 -13.11 9.18
C MET A 205 3.41 -13.77 10.43
N VAL A 206 2.62 -13.95 11.48
CA VAL A 206 3.08 -14.70 12.68
C VAL A 206 3.46 -16.13 12.31
N SER A 207 2.64 -16.83 11.52
CA SER A 207 2.94 -18.20 11.05
C SER A 207 4.15 -18.22 10.11
N PHE A 208 4.21 -17.27 9.17
CA PHE A 208 5.25 -17.23 8.15
C PHE A 208 6.64 -16.87 8.72
N ILE A 209 6.70 -15.95 9.68
CA ILE A 209 7.93 -15.62 10.41
C ILE A 209 8.35 -16.81 11.30
N ALA A 210 7.40 -17.46 11.98
CA ALA A 210 7.72 -18.63 12.79
C ALA A 210 8.30 -19.77 11.95
N ARG A 211 7.85 -19.92 10.70
CA ARG A 211 8.43 -20.89 9.77
C ARG A 211 9.86 -20.54 9.38
N ALA A 212 10.15 -19.27 9.08
CA ALA A 212 11.52 -18.82 8.78
C ALA A 212 12.47 -19.09 9.96
N GLU A 213 12.01 -18.86 11.20
CA GLU A 213 12.77 -19.17 12.42
C GLU A 213 12.99 -20.68 12.60
N GLU A 214 11.96 -21.51 12.36
CA GLU A 214 12.05 -22.96 12.44
C GLU A 214 13.08 -23.54 11.47
N LEU A 215 13.13 -23.01 10.26
CA LEU A 215 14.13 -23.37 9.25
C LEU A 215 15.54 -22.91 9.65
N GLY A 216 15.66 -21.87 10.49
CA GLY A 216 16.93 -21.26 10.85
C GLY A 216 17.45 -20.31 9.78
N LEU A 217 16.53 -19.68 9.01
CA LEU A 217 16.86 -18.66 8.01
C LEU A 217 17.60 -17.49 8.68
N ASP A 218 18.77 -17.11 8.13
CA ASP A 218 19.55 -15.98 8.63
C ASP A 218 18.88 -14.64 8.26
N ILE A 219 18.22 -14.04 9.25
CA ILE A 219 17.59 -12.71 9.10
C ILE A 219 18.35 -11.71 9.97
N ARG A 220 19.00 -10.75 9.34
CA ARG A 220 19.75 -9.69 10.01
C ARG A 220 18.85 -8.47 10.20
N PHE A 221 18.32 -8.33 11.41
CA PHE A 221 17.53 -7.17 11.81
C PHE A 221 18.41 -5.95 12.07
N GLU A 222 17.82 -4.75 12.01
CA GLU A 222 18.50 -3.48 12.22
C GLU A 222 19.77 -3.33 11.35
N THR A 223 19.70 -3.94 10.15
CA THR A 223 20.81 -4.00 9.19
C THR A 223 20.35 -3.45 7.82
N PRO A 224 20.11 -2.12 7.73
CA PRO A 224 19.69 -1.49 6.48
C PRO A 224 20.75 -1.62 5.38
N ALA A 225 20.35 -2.19 4.24
CA ALA A 225 21.14 -2.11 3.01
C ALA A 225 21.21 -0.65 2.54
N LYS A 226 22.39 -0.24 2.08
CA LYS A 226 22.69 1.15 1.67
C LYS A 226 23.06 1.28 0.20
N GLN A 227 23.83 0.34 -0.33
CA GLN A 227 24.32 0.37 -1.70
C GLN A 227 24.40 -1.03 -2.28
N LEU A 228 24.17 -1.15 -3.59
CA LEU A 228 24.55 -2.34 -4.35
C LEU A 228 26.00 -2.22 -4.79
N ILE A 229 26.70 -3.35 -4.82
CA ILE A 229 28.04 -3.46 -5.36
C ILE A 229 27.91 -3.97 -6.79
N THR A 230 28.58 -3.29 -7.74
CA THR A 230 28.60 -3.70 -9.15
C THR A 230 30.05 -3.90 -9.61
N ASP A 231 30.25 -4.89 -10.48
CA ASP A 231 31.52 -5.10 -11.14
C ASP A 231 31.72 -4.18 -12.38
N GLU A 232 32.85 -4.31 -13.06
CA GLU A 232 33.18 -3.51 -14.26
C GLU A 232 32.21 -3.76 -15.44
N SER A 233 31.46 -4.88 -15.44
CA SER A 233 30.46 -5.18 -16.44
C SER A 233 29.07 -4.57 -16.12
N GLY A 234 28.89 -4.05 -14.91
CA GLY A 234 27.63 -3.57 -14.38
C GLY A 234 26.78 -4.69 -13.76
N ALA A 235 27.29 -5.90 -13.59
CA ALA A 235 26.61 -6.95 -12.86
C ALA A 235 26.63 -6.66 -11.35
N VAL A 236 25.51 -6.95 -10.67
CA VAL A 236 25.43 -6.81 -9.22
C VAL A 236 26.09 -8.03 -8.56
N THR A 237 27.05 -7.76 -7.67
CA THR A 237 27.90 -8.76 -7.02
C THR A 237 27.84 -8.70 -5.49
N GLY A 238 27.01 -7.83 -4.92
CA GLY A 238 26.86 -7.72 -3.47
C GLY A 238 26.12 -6.50 -3.01
N VAL A 239 26.15 -6.32 -1.68
CA VAL A 239 25.42 -5.26 -0.96
C VAL A 239 26.31 -4.70 0.15
N LEU A 240 26.35 -3.38 0.30
CA LEU A 240 26.85 -2.72 1.52
C LEU A 240 25.66 -2.42 2.45
N ALA A 241 25.78 -2.85 3.70
CA ALA A 241 24.82 -2.57 4.75
C ALA A 241 25.51 -2.03 6.00
N VAL A 242 24.71 -1.46 6.90
CA VAL A 242 25.22 -0.92 8.18
C VAL A 242 24.41 -1.56 9.31
N ASP A 243 25.08 -2.16 10.29
CA ASP A 243 24.38 -2.74 11.43
C ASP A 243 24.00 -1.71 12.50
N SER A 244 23.33 -2.16 13.56
CA SER A 244 22.88 -1.31 14.68
C SER A 244 24.02 -0.69 15.49
N GLU A 245 25.26 -1.19 15.33
CA GLU A 245 26.46 -0.63 15.95
C GLU A 245 27.17 0.39 15.05
N GLY A 246 26.64 0.62 13.84
CA GLY A 246 27.23 1.49 12.82
C GLY A 246 28.36 0.87 12.02
N LYS A 247 28.52 -0.45 12.10
CA LYS A 247 29.57 -1.19 11.39
C LYS A 247 29.13 -1.44 9.95
N VAL A 248 30.00 -1.13 9.00
CA VAL A 248 29.77 -1.40 7.58
C VAL A 248 30.09 -2.86 7.26
N ILE A 249 29.12 -3.57 6.73
CA ILE A 249 29.23 -4.96 6.32
C ILE A 249 29.08 -5.04 4.80
N GLU A 250 30.04 -5.65 4.14
CA GLU A 250 29.96 -6.04 2.75
C GLU A 250 29.46 -7.49 2.66
N PHE A 251 28.35 -7.67 1.99
CA PHE A 251 27.80 -8.98 1.67
C PHE A 251 28.09 -9.26 0.19
N ASP A 252 29.15 -10.02 -0.09
CA ASP A 252 29.40 -10.56 -1.42
C ASP A 252 28.28 -11.55 -1.77
N ALA A 253 27.68 -11.43 -2.94
CA ALA A 253 26.58 -12.27 -3.38
C ALA A 253 26.67 -12.58 -4.87
N LYS A 254 26.24 -13.80 -5.25
CA LYS A 254 26.08 -14.16 -6.66
C LYS A 254 24.83 -13.52 -7.27
N ALA A 255 23.82 -13.27 -6.45
CA ALA A 255 22.60 -12.56 -6.81
C ALA A 255 22.01 -11.80 -5.62
N VAL A 256 21.24 -10.74 -5.92
CA VAL A 256 20.55 -9.91 -4.93
C VAL A 256 19.09 -9.78 -5.32
N ILE A 257 18.18 -10.03 -4.36
CA ILE A 257 16.74 -9.81 -4.51
C ILE A 257 16.33 -8.61 -3.64
N ILE A 258 15.64 -7.63 -4.23
CA ILE A 258 15.11 -6.46 -3.54
C ILE A 258 13.60 -6.64 -3.30
N GLY A 259 13.18 -6.54 -2.03
CA GLY A 259 11.79 -6.61 -1.57
C GLY A 259 11.51 -5.63 -0.43
N THR A 260 11.89 -4.33 -0.60
CA THR A 260 11.85 -3.30 0.46
C THR A 260 10.50 -2.60 0.61
N GLY A 261 9.55 -2.88 -0.28
CA GLY A 261 8.14 -2.45 -0.17
C GLY A 261 7.82 -1.09 -0.80
N GLY A 262 8.64 -0.60 -1.73
CA GLY A 262 8.39 0.63 -2.46
C GLY A 262 8.69 1.91 -1.66
N TYR A 263 8.03 3.04 -2.03
CA TYR A 263 8.40 4.37 -1.52
C TYR A 263 7.24 5.13 -0.84
N ALA A 264 6.23 4.43 -0.34
CA ALA A 264 4.99 5.03 0.18
C ALA A 264 5.20 6.02 1.35
N ASN A 265 6.30 5.94 2.09
CA ASN A 265 6.63 6.87 3.16
C ASN A 265 7.66 7.94 2.76
N ASN A 266 8.20 7.89 1.54
CA ASN A 266 9.10 8.93 1.04
C ASN A 266 8.31 10.04 0.33
N MET A 267 8.01 11.10 1.08
CA MET A 267 7.17 12.21 0.59
C MET A 267 7.81 12.98 -0.58
N ASN A 268 9.14 12.99 -0.70
CA ASN A 268 9.82 13.59 -1.84
C ASN A 268 9.61 12.75 -3.12
N MET A 269 9.71 11.43 -3.03
CA MET A 269 9.39 10.54 -4.14
C MET A 269 7.90 10.57 -4.48
N MET A 270 7.00 10.62 -3.48
CA MET A 270 5.56 10.78 -3.72
C MET A 270 5.25 12.08 -4.46
N LYS A 271 5.84 13.21 -4.04
CA LYS A 271 5.70 14.48 -4.75
C LYS A 271 6.25 14.43 -6.17
N GLN A 272 7.43 13.85 -6.36
CA GLN A 272 8.11 13.79 -7.65
C GLN A 272 7.41 12.86 -8.65
N LEU A 273 7.02 11.66 -8.21
CA LEU A 273 6.52 10.61 -9.08
C LEU A 273 5.00 10.60 -9.22
N ALA A 274 4.28 10.79 -8.11
CA ALA A 274 2.82 10.77 -8.08
C ALA A 274 2.19 12.16 -8.28
N GLU A 275 2.99 13.23 -8.29
CA GLU A 275 2.57 14.62 -8.49
C GLU A 275 1.47 15.05 -7.51
N VAL A 276 1.60 14.65 -6.24
CA VAL A 276 0.63 14.93 -5.18
C VAL A 276 1.20 15.92 -4.15
N ASP A 277 0.30 16.61 -3.44
CA ASP A 277 0.65 17.38 -2.25
C ASP A 277 0.84 16.42 -1.06
N PRO A 278 2.06 16.30 -0.50
CA PRO A 278 2.32 15.39 0.62
C PRO A 278 1.49 15.66 1.88
N THR A 279 0.95 16.87 2.04
CA THR A 279 0.12 17.23 3.20
C THR A 279 -1.33 16.76 3.06
N LYS A 280 -1.73 16.38 1.85
CA LYS A 280 -3.10 15.96 1.50
C LYS A 280 -3.23 14.44 1.28
N ILE A 281 -2.20 13.67 1.59
CA ILE A 281 -2.18 12.22 1.41
C ILE A 281 -1.83 11.51 2.71
N CYS A 282 -2.29 10.27 2.85
CA CYS A 282 -2.03 9.44 4.03
C CYS A 282 -1.72 8.00 3.61
N ALA A 283 -0.52 7.53 3.96
CA ALA A 283 -0.14 6.13 3.74
C ALA A 283 -0.69 5.24 4.86
N ALA A 284 -1.44 4.20 4.51
CA ALA A 284 -1.83 3.18 5.47
C ALA A 284 -0.65 2.24 5.79
N GLY A 285 -0.71 1.60 6.95
CA GLY A 285 0.25 0.56 7.36
C GLY A 285 1.56 1.09 7.95
N SER A 286 2.57 0.22 8.01
CA SER A 286 3.82 0.51 8.71
C SER A 286 4.70 1.53 7.99
N ASN A 287 5.43 2.34 8.76
CA ASN A 287 6.48 3.22 8.26
C ASN A 287 7.71 2.42 7.76
N GLY A 288 8.59 3.08 6.99
CA GLY A 288 9.85 2.51 6.54
C GLY A 288 9.86 2.04 5.08
N ARG A 289 8.84 2.40 4.31
CA ARG A 289 8.82 2.23 2.85
C ARG A 289 9.38 3.49 2.21
N ASP A 290 10.71 3.64 2.29
CA ASP A 290 11.39 4.91 1.98
C ASP A 290 12.00 4.93 0.58
N GLY A 291 11.75 3.87 -0.21
CA GLY A 291 12.27 3.73 -1.57
C GLY A 291 13.73 3.28 -1.63
N ASP A 292 14.24 2.68 -0.57
CA ASP A 292 15.66 2.30 -0.48
C ASP A 292 16.05 1.35 -1.61
N GLY A 293 15.25 0.29 -1.84
CA GLY A 293 15.49 -0.67 -2.91
C GLY A 293 15.43 -0.06 -4.30
N ILE A 294 14.43 0.79 -4.54
CA ILE A 294 14.29 1.50 -5.82
C ILE A 294 15.50 2.40 -6.07
N ARG A 295 15.94 3.16 -5.05
CA ARG A 295 17.09 4.05 -5.17
C ARG A 295 18.38 3.29 -5.45
N MET A 296 18.61 2.18 -4.73
CA MET A 296 19.76 1.32 -4.98
C MET A 296 19.75 0.72 -6.38
N ALA A 297 18.61 0.19 -6.84
CA ALA A 297 18.48 -0.36 -8.19
C ALA A 297 18.67 0.72 -9.28
N ARG A 298 18.11 1.92 -9.08
CA ARG A 298 18.33 3.07 -9.97
C ARG A 298 19.78 3.47 -10.04
N HIS A 299 20.48 3.48 -8.92
CA HIS A 299 21.90 3.79 -8.86
C HIS A 299 22.75 2.74 -9.58
N ALA A 300 22.34 1.48 -9.58
CA ALA A 300 22.94 0.39 -10.34
C ALA A 300 22.55 0.39 -11.84
N GLY A 301 21.84 1.41 -12.34
CA GLY A 301 21.48 1.58 -13.74
C GLY A 301 20.11 1.05 -14.16
N ALA A 302 19.29 0.57 -13.23
CA ALA A 302 17.93 0.14 -13.53
C ALA A 302 17.03 1.32 -13.89
N ILE A 303 16.00 1.09 -14.70
CA ILE A 303 15.01 2.10 -15.08
C ILE A 303 13.69 1.92 -14.33
N MET A 304 12.96 3.02 -14.16
CA MET A 304 11.58 2.96 -13.67
C MET A 304 10.66 2.34 -14.72
N ALA A 305 9.66 1.60 -14.26
CA ALA A 305 8.56 1.15 -15.12
C ALA A 305 7.69 2.33 -15.57
N PRO A 306 6.88 2.18 -16.61
CA PRO A 306 5.83 3.14 -16.94
C PRO A 306 4.89 3.36 -15.73
N ALA A 307 4.34 4.57 -15.62
CA ALA A 307 3.49 4.99 -14.50
C ALA A 307 4.12 4.80 -13.09
N PRO A 308 5.35 5.31 -12.89
CA PRO A 308 6.11 5.06 -11.64
C PRO A 308 5.45 5.69 -10.41
N GLY A 309 4.57 6.67 -10.57
CA GLY A 309 3.86 7.37 -9.49
C GLY A 309 2.53 6.74 -9.09
N THR A 310 2.24 5.52 -9.57
CA THR A 310 1.01 4.82 -9.19
C THR A 310 1.07 4.34 -7.76
N ALA A 311 -0.03 4.57 -7.03
CA ALA A 311 -0.24 4.06 -5.68
C ALA A 311 -1.58 3.33 -5.58
N ALA A 312 -1.69 2.43 -4.64
CA ALA A 312 -2.93 1.72 -4.32
C ALA A 312 -3.86 2.63 -3.50
N TRP A 313 -4.41 3.66 -4.17
CA TRP A 313 -5.32 4.63 -3.59
C TRP A 313 -6.62 3.95 -3.16
N TYR A 314 -7.16 4.32 -2.00
CA TYR A 314 -8.46 3.84 -1.55
C TYR A 314 -9.47 4.97 -1.29
N GLY A 315 -9.04 6.22 -1.31
CA GLY A 315 -9.92 7.37 -1.18
C GLY A 315 -9.85 8.07 0.17
N PRO A 316 -10.95 8.69 0.61
CA PRO A 316 -10.92 9.57 1.76
C PRO A 316 -10.49 8.89 3.06
N ILE A 317 -9.69 9.60 3.84
CA ILE A 317 -9.38 9.28 5.24
C ILE A 317 -9.39 10.57 6.06
N LEU A 318 -10.16 10.58 7.14
CA LEU A 318 -10.22 11.72 8.05
C LEU A 318 -8.86 11.91 8.75
N TYR A 319 -8.39 13.14 8.82
CA TYR A 319 -7.18 13.49 9.57
C TYR A 319 -7.27 13.00 11.03
N GLY A 320 -6.19 12.39 11.50
CA GLY A 320 -6.12 11.84 12.86
C GLY A 320 -6.76 10.46 13.03
N THR A 321 -7.31 9.87 11.95
CA THR A 321 -7.86 8.50 12.02
C THR A 321 -6.96 7.48 11.32
N THR A 322 -7.24 6.20 11.55
CA THR A 322 -6.56 5.07 10.92
C THR A 322 -7.54 4.29 10.05
N TYR A 323 -7.05 3.77 8.92
CA TYR A 323 -7.87 2.94 8.02
C TYR A 323 -8.54 1.78 8.75
N GLY A 324 -9.84 1.62 8.52
CA GLY A 324 -10.67 0.56 9.09
C GLY A 324 -11.22 0.83 10.50
N THR A 325 -10.92 1.99 11.12
CA THR A 325 -11.58 2.37 12.39
C THR A 325 -13.03 2.80 12.17
N PRO A 326 -13.93 2.62 13.16
CA PRO A 326 -15.33 2.98 13.03
C PRO A 326 -15.57 4.41 12.52
N VAL A 327 -14.85 5.39 13.08
CA VAL A 327 -14.97 6.79 12.67
C VAL A 327 -14.53 6.98 11.22
N GLN A 328 -13.37 6.45 10.84
CA GLN A 328 -12.86 6.58 9.47
C GLN A 328 -13.79 5.92 8.46
N VAL A 329 -14.30 4.73 8.75
CA VAL A 329 -15.23 4.02 7.85
C VAL A 329 -16.53 4.80 7.70
N ALA A 330 -17.12 5.27 8.80
CA ALA A 330 -18.41 5.98 8.78
C ALA A 330 -18.33 7.36 8.11
N THR A 331 -17.26 8.12 8.37
CA THR A 331 -17.14 9.50 7.90
C THR A 331 -16.52 9.63 6.51
N SER A 332 -15.77 8.61 6.05
CA SER A 332 -14.94 8.72 4.86
C SER A 332 -15.25 7.68 3.77
N LEU A 333 -15.54 6.42 4.16
CA LEU A 333 -15.69 5.31 3.21
C LEU A 333 -17.14 4.83 3.04
N GLN A 334 -18.11 5.60 3.49
CA GLN A 334 -19.53 5.33 3.21
C GLN A 334 -20.06 6.28 2.13
N PRO A 335 -21.20 5.97 1.50
CA PRO A 335 -21.78 6.77 0.42
C PRO A 335 -22.44 8.06 0.96
N VAL A 336 -21.73 8.81 1.81
CA VAL A 336 -22.11 10.14 2.29
C VAL A 336 -21.83 11.19 1.21
N LEU A 337 -22.23 12.42 1.40
CA LEU A 337 -21.99 13.50 0.42
C LEU A 337 -20.51 13.89 0.42
N TRP A 338 -19.88 13.95 -0.77
CA TRP A 338 -18.54 14.50 -0.96
C TRP A 338 -18.60 15.80 -1.73
N VAL A 339 -17.88 16.81 -1.23
CA VAL A 339 -17.72 18.09 -1.92
C VAL A 339 -16.26 18.50 -1.99
N ASN A 340 -15.91 19.27 -3.02
CA ASN A 340 -14.58 19.86 -3.16
C ASN A 340 -14.49 21.23 -2.47
N GLU A 341 -13.35 21.92 -2.60
CA GLU A 341 -13.11 23.27 -2.05
C GLU A 341 -14.04 24.36 -2.62
N HIS A 342 -14.78 24.08 -3.68
CA HIS A 342 -15.78 24.97 -4.27
C HIS A 342 -17.20 24.63 -3.82
N CYS A 343 -17.35 23.71 -2.86
CA CYS A 343 -18.63 23.17 -2.39
C CYS A 343 -19.42 22.40 -3.45
N GLU A 344 -18.75 21.83 -4.45
CA GLU A 344 -19.37 21.10 -5.55
C GLU A 344 -19.19 19.61 -5.37
N ARG A 345 -20.26 18.81 -5.62
CA ARG A 345 -20.14 17.37 -5.83
C ARG A 345 -19.31 17.12 -7.09
N PHE A 346 -18.55 16.04 -7.11
CA PHE A 346 -17.68 15.70 -8.24
C PHE A 346 -17.72 14.20 -8.62
N VAL A 347 -18.49 13.38 -7.90
CA VAL A 347 -18.48 11.93 -8.09
C VAL A 347 -19.76 11.29 -7.53
N ALA A 348 -20.09 10.07 -7.99
CA ALA A 348 -21.00 9.18 -7.29
C ALA A 348 -20.29 8.59 -6.07
N GLU A 349 -20.75 8.89 -4.87
CA GLU A 349 -20.03 8.57 -3.64
C GLU A 349 -20.08 7.07 -3.29
N ASP A 350 -20.88 6.28 -3.99
CA ASP A 350 -20.92 4.81 -3.91
C ASP A 350 -19.89 4.11 -4.82
N MET A 351 -19.12 4.89 -5.61
CA MET A 351 -18.08 4.34 -6.48
C MET A 351 -17.02 3.55 -5.72
N PHE A 352 -16.79 3.86 -4.44
CA PHE A 352 -15.93 3.10 -3.56
C PHE A 352 -16.28 1.60 -3.55
N PHE A 353 -17.58 1.28 -3.56
CA PHE A 353 -18.03 -0.12 -3.61
C PHE A 353 -17.85 -0.75 -4.99
N ARG A 354 -18.14 0.01 -6.06
CA ARG A 354 -18.02 -0.51 -7.43
C ARG A 354 -16.57 -0.80 -7.81
N ASN A 355 -15.69 0.13 -7.46
CA ASN A 355 -14.25 0.00 -7.67
C ASN A 355 -13.52 0.96 -6.72
N PHE A 356 -13.17 0.49 -5.53
CA PHE A 356 -12.66 1.37 -4.48
C PHE A 356 -11.39 2.17 -4.85
N PRO A 357 -10.45 1.69 -5.69
CA PRO A 357 -9.34 2.52 -6.14
C PRO A 357 -9.78 3.77 -6.91
N CYS A 358 -10.92 3.73 -7.59
CA CYS A 358 -11.45 4.90 -8.30
C CYS A 358 -11.83 6.04 -7.36
N ALA A 359 -12.23 5.74 -6.11
CA ALA A 359 -12.49 6.75 -5.10
C ALA A 359 -11.24 7.60 -4.81
N GLY A 360 -10.08 6.95 -4.67
CA GLY A 360 -8.82 7.65 -4.51
C GLY A 360 -8.37 8.44 -5.73
N MET A 361 -8.65 7.95 -6.93
CA MET A 361 -8.37 8.69 -8.17
C MET A 361 -9.28 9.91 -8.33
N ALA A 362 -10.56 9.79 -7.99
CA ALA A 362 -11.49 10.93 -7.97
C ALA A 362 -11.06 11.98 -6.94
N HIS A 363 -10.65 11.55 -5.74
CA HIS A 363 -10.10 12.45 -4.72
C HIS A 363 -8.83 13.16 -5.22
N LYS A 364 -7.89 12.43 -5.83
CA LYS A 364 -6.63 12.98 -6.37
C LYS A 364 -6.87 14.11 -7.38
N SER A 365 -8.01 14.10 -8.08
CA SER A 365 -8.36 15.14 -9.06
C SER A 365 -8.83 16.46 -8.43
N GLN A 366 -9.06 16.49 -7.11
CA GLN A 366 -9.49 17.66 -6.36
C GLN A 366 -8.33 18.24 -5.54
N LYS A 367 -8.38 19.53 -5.20
CA LYS A 367 -7.39 20.18 -4.34
C LYS A 367 -7.65 19.86 -2.86
N THR A 368 -8.91 19.90 -2.44
CA THR A 368 -9.36 19.54 -1.09
C THR A 368 -10.70 18.85 -1.20
N VAL A 369 -10.89 17.80 -0.44
CA VAL A 369 -12.14 17.05 -0.38
C VAL A 369 -12.70 17.11 1.03
N TYR A 370 -14.00 17.30 1.12
CA TYR A 370 -14.76 17.21 2.34
C TYR A 370 -15.82 16.12 2.21
N THR A 371 -16.01 15.37 3.27
CA THR A 371 -17.17 14.47 3.41
C THR A 371 -18.17 15.10 4.37
N MET A 372 -19.45 14.93 4.08
CA MET A 372 -20.52 15.56 4.86
C MET A 372 -21.62 14.54 5.19
N LEU A 373 -22.09 14.59 6.43
CA LEU A 373 -23.22 13.80 6.91
C LEU A 373 -23.99 14.54 8.01
N SER A 374 -25.13 14.02 8.41
CA SER A 374 -25.90 14.50 9.54
C SER A 374 -25.95 13.48 10.68
N GLN A 375 -26.46 13.88 11.84
CA GLN A 375 -26.63 13.00 13.00
C GLN A 375 -27.35 11.68 12.66
N LYS A 376 -28.33 11.74 11.76
CA LYS A 376 -29.07 10.59 11.26
C LYS A 376 -28.16 9.46 10.73
N PHE A 377 -27.07 9.81 10.05
CA PHE A 377 -26.10 8.81 9.56
C PHE A 377 -25.33 8.18 10.70
N LEU A 378 -24.87 8.97 11.68
CA LEU A 378 -24.15 8.45 12.84
C LEU A 378 -25.06 7.51 13.66
N ASP A 379 -26.32 7.88 13.87
CA ASP A 379 -27.29 7.06 14.57
C ASP A 379 -27.56 5.75 13.82
N MET A 380 -27.71 5.81 12.50
CA MET A 380 -27.92 4.64 11.64
C MET A 380 -26.68 3.71 11.68
N TYR A 381 -25.48 4.23 11.52
CA TYR A 381 -24.27 3.40 11.51
C TYR A 381 -23.97 2.79 12.88
N GLU A 382 -24.29 3.49 13.98
CA GLU A 382 -24.11 2.95 15.33
C GLU A 382 -25.14 1.88 15.66
N ALA A 383 -26.38 2.00 15.16
CA ALA A 383 -27.46 1.06 15.42
C ALA A 383 -27.51 -0.11 14.44
N ASP A 384 -27.43 0.19 13.14
CA ASP A 384 -27.71 -0.76 12.05
C ASP A 384 -26.44 -1.18 11.29
N GLY A 385 -25.31 -0.52 11.56
CA GLY A 385 -24.05 -0.73 10.86
C GLY A 385 -23.94 0.00 9.54
N VAL A 386 -22.80 -0.18 8.88
CA VAL A 386 -22.47 0.48 7.61
C VAL A 386 -23.29 -0.06 6.44
N GLN A 387 -23.48 0.79 5.43
CA GLN A 387 -24.18 0.42 4.20
C GLN A 387 -23.28 -0.32 3.21
N LEU A 388 -22.01 0.05 3.16
CA LEU A 388 -20.99 -0.57 2.32
C LEU A 388 -19.94 -1.27 3.16
N GLN A 389 -19.66 -2.51 2.81
CA GLN A 389 -18.59 -3.28 3.42
C GLN A 389 -17.23 -2.69 3.03
N VAL A 390 -16.30 -2.63 3.97
CA VAL A 390 -14.93 -2.18 3.75
C VAL A 390 -13.98 -3.33 4.09
N GLY A 391 -13.51 -4.02 3.08
CA GLY A 391 -12.71 -5.23 3.22
C GLY A 391 -13.41 -6.28 4.08
N VAL A 392 -12.68 -6.95 4.95
CA VAL A 392 -13.23 -7.83 6.00
C VAL A 392 -13.16 -7.19 7.41
N TYR A 393 -12.69 -5.93 7.49
CA TYR A 393 -12.60 -5.22 8.77
C TYR A 393 -13.93 -4.64 9.22
N CYS A 394 -14.76 -4.19 8.28
CA CYS A 394 -16.04 -3.59 8.57
C CYS A 394 -17.11 -4.20 7.67
N GLU A 395 -17.86 -5.15 8.21
CA GLU A 395 -18.91 -5.86 7.49
C GLU A 395 -20.20 -5.04 7.43
N LYS A 396 -20.89 -5.10 6.28
CA LYS A 396 -22.20 -4.47 6.10
C LYS A 396 -23.18 -4.95 7.18
N GLY A 397 -23.88 -4.00 7.80
CA GLY A 397 -24.93 -4.29 8.78
C GLY A 397 -24.41 -4.67 10.18
N ILE A 398 -23.12 -4.57 10.43
CA ILE A 398 -22.58 -4.74 11.79
C ILE A 398 -22.53 -3.37 12.50
N PRO A 399 -23.23 -3.20 13.64
CA PRO A 399 -23.27 -1.94 14.37
C PRO A 399 -21.91 -1.42 14.79
N LEU A 400 -21.65 -0.12 14.56
CA LEU A 400 -20.42 0.57 14.98
C LEU A 400 -20.62 1.18 16.40
N THR A 401 -20.70 0.33 17.41
CA THR A 401 -21.15 0.69 18.77
C THR A 401 -20.32 1.75 19.50
N THR A 402 -19.10 2.06 19.04
CA THR A 402 -18.23 3.08 19.61
C THR A 402 -18.18 4.37 18.79
N LEU A 403 -18.85 4.41 17.62
CA LEU A 403 -18.69 5.46 16.61
C LEU A 403 -18.82 6.88 17.16
N LYS A 404 -19.92 7.16 17.88
CA LYS A 404 -20.18 8.52 18.39
C LYS A 404 -19.23 8.90 19.52
N ALA A 405 -18.83 7.94 20.36
CA ALA A 405 -17.84 8.18 21.40
C ALA A 405 -16.46 8.47 20.81
N ASP A 406 -16.00 7.64 19.87
CA ASP A 406 -14.71 7.82 19.21
C ASP A 406 -14.66 9.13 18.41
N LEU A 407 -15.78 9.52 17.76
CA LEU A 407 -15.87 10.82 17.07
C LEU A 407 -15.83 12.00 18.07
N GLN A 408 -16.52 11.89 19.20
CA GLN A 408 -16.50 12.92 20.24
C GLN A 408 -15.11 13.09 20.84
N ASP A 409 -14.38 11.99 21.05
CA ASP A 409 -13.01 12.03 21.53
C ASP A 409 -12.10 12.82 20.58
N LEU A 410 -12.21 12.60 19.25
CA LEU A 410 -11.47 13.38 18.26
C LEU A 410 -11.81 14.88 18.28
N ILE A 411 -13.08 15.21 18.52
CA ILE A 411 -13.53 16.62 18.64
C ILE A 411 -12.98 17.23 19.90
N ASP A 412 -13.03 16.53 21.05
CA ASP A 412 -12.56 17.00 22.36
C ASP A 412 -11.03 17.15 22.38
N GLU A 413 -10.31 16.33 21.63
CA GLU A 413 -8.86 16.45 21.39
C GLU A 413 -8.50 17.65 20.50
N GLY A 414 -9.50 18.33 19.91
CA GLY A 414 -9.32 19.54 19.12
C GLY A 414 -8.90 19.27 17.67
N ASN A 415 -9.42 18.22 17.04
CA ASN A 415 -9.17 17.94 15.64
C ASN A 415 -9.70 19.10 14.75
N GLU A 416 -8.78 19.84 14.13
CA GLU A 416 -9.07 21.04 13.35
C GLU A 416 -9.75 20.76 12.00
N HIS A 417 -9.89 19.48 11.62
CA HIS A 417 -10.49 19.03 10.37
C HIS A 417 -11.94 18.52 10.53
N ILE A 418 -12.53 18.73 11.71
CA ILE A 418 -13.92 18.33 12.02
C ILE A 418 -14.71 19.57 12.40
N TRP A 419 -15.81 19.84 11.71
CA TRP A 419 -16.74 20.90 12.03
C TRP A 419 -18.13 20.33 12.31
N VAL A 420 -18.79 20.90 13.31
CA VAL A 420 -20.17 20.53 13.70
C VAL A 420 -20.99 21.80 13.85
N ALA A 421 -22.21 21.82 13.31
CA ALA A 421 -23.13 22.94 13.40
C ALA A 421 -24.60 22.52 13.31
N ASP A 422 -25.50 23.39 13.77
CA ASP A 422 -26.97 23.15 13.69
C ASP A 422 -27.55 23.50 12.31
N SER A 423 -26.79 24.18 11.45
CA SER A 423 -27.18 24.48 10.07
C SER A 423 -26.02 24.30 9.09
N VAL A 424 -26.34 24.02 7.83
CA VAL A 424 -25.36 23.89 6.74
C VAL A 424 -24.60 25.20 6.50
N ALA A 425 -25.29 26.33 6.61
CA ALA A 425 -24.66 27.65 6.45
C ALA A 425 -23.59 27.90 7.53
N GLU A 426 -23.94 27.68 8.82
CA GLU A 426 -23.00 27.80 9.93
C GLU A 426 -21.83 26.83 9.80
N LEU A 427 -22.10 25.61 9.32
CA LEU A 427 -21.06 24.59 9.08
C LEU A 427 -20.05 25.08 8.05
N ALA A 428 -20.51 25.64 6.94
CA ALA A 428 -19.66 26.23 5.90
C ALA A 428 -18.83 27.40 6.43
N GLU A 429 -19.44 28.33 7.19
CA GLU A 429 -18.75 29.45 7.80
C GLU A 429 -17.62 29.00 8.73
N LYS A 430 -17.87 27.99 9.59
CA LYS A 430 -16.86 27.40 10.49
C LYS A 430 -15.69 26.77 9.73
N ALA A 431 -15.97 26.14 8.60
CA ALA A 431 -14.96 25.51 7.73
C ALA A 431 -14.27 26.49 6.77
N GLY A 432 -14.70 27.77 6.74
CA GLY A 432 -14.17 28.78 5.81
C GLY A 432 -14.60 28.57 4.36
N LEU A 433 -15.71 27.89 4.13
CA LEU A 433 -16.30 27.61 2.83
C LEU A 433 -17.40 28.63 2.47
N ASP A 434 -17.80 28.67 1.20
CA ASP A 434 -18.90 29.50 0.68
C ASP A 434 -20.24 28.91 1.17
N ALA A 435 -20.88 29.61 2.13
CA ALA A 435 -22.11 29.14 2.76
C ALA A 435 -23.28 29.02 1.78
N ASP A 436 -23.44 29.99 0.87
CA ASP A 436 -24.52 29.98 -0.12
C ASP A 436 -24.38 28.78 -1.08
N LYS A 437 -23.14 28.48 -1.49
CA LYS A 437 -22.88 27.34 -2.38
C LYS A 437 -23.06 26.02 -1.68
N LEU A 438 -22.55 25.84 -0.44
CA LEU A 438 -22.70 24.59 0.27
C LEU A 438 -24.18 24.29 0.55
N VAL A 439 -24.96 25.31 0.96
CA VAL A 439 -26.41 25.18 1.13
C VAL A 439 -27.08 24.77 -0.18
N ALA A 440 -26.77 25.44 -1.29
CA ALA A 440 -27.35 25.11 -2.60
C ALA A 440 -27.01 23.67 -3.05
N THR A 441 -25.80 23.20 -2.77
CA THR A 441 -25.39 21.83 -3.09
C THR A 441 -26.14 20.80 -2.26
N VAL A 442 -26.30 21.03 -0.94
CA VAL A 442 -27.04 20.15 -0.05
C VAL A 442 -28.51 20.13 -0.40
N ASP A 443 -29.11 21.29 -0.70
CA ASP A 443 -30.52 21.38 -1.12
C ASP A 443 -30.78 20.60 -2.41
N ALA A 444 -29.90 20.77 -3.42
CA ALA A 444 -30.00 20.02 -4.68
C ALA A 444 -29.82 18.51 -4.47
N TYR A 445 -28.90 18.10 -3.59
CA TYR A 445 -28.72 16.70 -3.23
C TYR A 445 -29.97 16.15 -2.52
N ASN A 446 -30.53 16.87 -1.57
CA ASN A 446 -31.74 16.48 -0.84
C ASN A 446 -32.97 16.39 -1.76
N GLU A 447 -33.09 17.28 -2.77
CA GLU A 447 -34.12 17.20 -3.80
C GLU A 447 -34.00 15.90 -4.61
N MET A 448 -32.77 15.53 -5.00
CA MET A 448 -32.53 14.25 -5.69
C MET A 448 -32.85 13.05 -4.81
N CYS A 449 -32.53 13.10 -3.50
CA CYS A 449 -32.94 12.06 -2.55
C CYS A 449 -34.46 11.94 -2.45
N ALA A 450 -35.18 13.04 -2.38
CA ALA A 450 -36.66 13.04 -2.35
C ALA A 450 -37.29 12.46 -3.63
N ASN A 451 -36.62 12.63 -4.76
CA ASN A 451 -37.01 12.07 -6.06
C ASN A 451 -36.52 10.63 -6.27
N GLY A 452 -35.70 10.08 -5.36
CA GLY A 452 -35.16 8.72 -5.41
C GLY A 452 -34.19 8.48 -6.58
N LYS A 453 -33.58 9.54 -7.14
CA LYS A 453 -32.65 9.40 -8.29
C LYS A 453 -31.59 10.49 -8.29
N ASP A 454 -30.31 10.07 -8.31
CA ASP A 454 -29.19 10.95 -8.58
C ASP A 454 -29.08 11.25 -10.08
N THR A 455 -29.39 12.49 -10.46
CA THR A 455 -29.34 12.96 -11.85
C THR A 455 -27.98 13.59 -12.23
N GLN A 456 -27.04 13.72 -11.27
CA GLN A 456 -25.74 14.31 -11.49
C GLN A 456 -24.65 13.25 -11.78
N PHE A 457 -24.61 12.20 -10.97
CA PHE A 457 -23.50 11.22 -11.01
C PHE A 457 -23.95 9.76 -10.99
N ASP A 458 -25.27 9.51 -11.00
CA ASP A 458 -25.86 8.16 -11.00
C ASP A 458 -25.47 7.30 -9.79
N LYS A 459 -25.37 7.94 -8.61
CA LYS A 459 -25.27 7.24 -7.32
C LYS A 459 -26.47 6.30 -7.16
N ALA A 460 -26.25 5.08 -6.70
CA ALA A 460 -27.30 4.08 -6.59
C ALA A 460 -28.43 4.54 -5.66
N ASP A 461 -29.67 4.27 -6.08
CA ASP A 461 -30.89 4.76 -5.43
C ASP A 461 -30.96 4.36 -3.95
N GLU A 462 -30.45 3.19 -3.59
CA GLU A 462 -30.42 2.68 -2.20
C GLU A 462 -29.54 3.52 -1.25
N PHE A 463 -28.60 4.31 -1.78
CA PHE A 463 -27.71 5.19 -1.03
C PHE A 463 -28.12 6.66 -1.06
N MET A 464 -29.29 6.97 -1.65
CA MET A 464 -29.84 8.31 -1.71
C MET A 464 -30.53 8.65 -0.39
N ILE A 465 -29.74 9.03 0.62
CA ILE A 465 -30.21 9.42 1.96
C ILE A 465 -30.00 10.91 2.13
N ALA A 466 -31.08 11.64 2.43
CA ALA A 466 -31.04 13.08 2.59
C ALA A 466 -30.25 13.51 3.83
N ILE A 467 -29.56 14.65 3.70
CA ILE A 467 -28.86 15.37 4.77
C ILE A 467 -29.77 16.54 5.17
N ASP A 468 -30.85 16.25 5.87
CA ASP A 468 -31.97 17.16 6.10
C ASP A 468 -32.26 17.47 7.59
N GLU A 469 -31.55 16.82 8.52
CA GLU A 469 -31.75 16.95 9.95
C GLU A 469 -30.40 17.08 10.70
N GLY A 470 -30.19 18.25 11.34
CA GLY A 470 -28.97 18.51 12.12
C GLY A 470 -28.91 17.77 13.47
N PRO A 471 -27.77 17.86 14.18
CA PRO A 471 -26.56 18.54 13.78
C PRO A 471 -25.92 17.95 12.54
N TYR A 472 -25.20 18.84 11.81
CA TYR A 472 -24.48 18.50 10.60
C TYR A 472 -22.99 18.41 10.90
N TYR A 473 -22.30 17.52 10.18
CA TYR A 473 -20.86 17.28 10.32
C TYR A 473 -20.19 17.42 8.97
N LEU A 474 -19.05 18.11 8.95
CA LEU A 474 -18.17 18.24 7.81
C LEU A 474 -16.77 17.81 8.22
N PHE A 475 -16.13 17.02 7.38
CA PHE A 475 -14.80 16.45 7.64
C PHE A 475 -13.91 16.79 6.46
N GLU A 476 -12.80 17.48 6.68
CA GLU A 476 -11.74 17.56 5.68
C GLU A 476 -10.98 16.23 5.69
N VAL A 477 -10.72 15.68 4.51
CA VAL A 477 -10.14 14.35 4.37
C VAL A 477 -8.89 14.37 3.50
N GLN A 478 -7.93 13.50 3.83
CA GLN A 478 -6.77 13.20 3.02
C GLN A 478 -7.12 12.10 2.01
N ASN A 479 -6.32 11.98 0.94
CA ASN A 479 -6.40 10.83 0.05
C ASN A 479 -5.54 9.69 0.60
N GLY A 480 -6.17 8.61 0.99
CA GLY A 480 -5.51 7.44 1.55
C GLY A 480 -4.98 6.48 0.47
N TYR A 481 -3.88 5.81 0.78
CA TYR A 481 -3.31 4.74 -0.06
C TYR A 481 -2.61 3.67 0.78
N PHE A 482 -2.62 2.43 0.29
CA PHE A 482 -2.00 1.31 0.99
C PHE A 482 -0.49 1.24 0.77
N CYS A 483 -0.07 1.34 -0.49
CA CYS A 483 1.33 1.25 -0.92
C CYS A 483 1.51 1.94 -2.27
N THR A 484 2.75 2.14 -2.68
CA THR A 484 3.07 2.46 -4.07
C THR A 484 3.12 1.15 -4.86
N VAL A 485 2.66 1.17 -6.11
CA VAL A 485 2.63 0.01 -7.00
C VAL A 485 3.41 0.26 -8.29
N GLY A 486 4.07 1.42 -8.39
CA GLY A 486 5.07 1.74 -9.40
C GLY A 486 6.47 1.49 -8.85
N GLY A 487 7.38 0.97 -9.65
CA GLY A 487 8.73 0.62 -9.24
C GLY A 487 9.68 0.45 -10.43
N ILE A 488 10.72 -0.34 -10.25
CA ILE A 488 11.73 -0.64 -11.27
C ILE A 488 11.13 -1.53 -12.37
N LYS A 489 11.44 -1.24 -13.63
CA LYS A 489 11.06 -2.09 -14.76
C LYS A 489 11.78 -3.44 -14.66
N ILE A 490 10.99 -4.51 -14.71
CA ILE A 490 11.48 -5.89 -14.63
C ILE A 490 11.12 -6.70 -15.88
N SER A 491 11.81 -7.82 -16.06
CA SER A 491 11.44 -8.91 -16.97
C SER A 491 10.36 -9.80 -16.34
N THR A 492 9.83 -10.76 -17.10
CA THR A 492 8.92 -11.79 -16.58
C THR A 492 9.56 -12.73 -15.54
N LYS A 493 10.89 -12.70 -15.41
CA LYS A 493 11.68 -13.41 -14.40
C LYS A 493 12.06 -12.52 -13.20
N CYS A 494 11.43 -11.36 -13.05
CA CYS A 494 11.73 -10.38 -11.99
C CYS A 494 13.15 -9.78 -12.05
N GLU A 495 13.86 -9.90 -13.17
CA GLU A 495 15.19 -9.32 -13.39
C GLU A 495 15.08 -7.81 -13.63
N ALA A 496 15.94 -7.00 -13.02
CA ALA A 496 15.99 -5.55 -13.25
C ALA A 496 16.44 -5.24 -14.68
N LEU A 497 15.82 -4.25 -15.33
CA LEU A 497 16.17 -3.83 -16.69
C LEU A 497 16.82 -2.45 -16.70
N ASN A 498 17.87 -2.30 -17.53
CA ASN A 498 18.57 -1.03 -17.78
C ASN A 498 17.86 -0.18 -18.87
N GLU A 499 18.46 0.96 -19.24
CA GLU A 499 17.91 1.89 -20.23
C GLU A 499 17.74 1.27 -21.65
N ASN A 500 18.55 0.28 -21.98
CA ASN A 500 18.45 -0.46 -23.25
C ASN A 500 17.41 -1.60 -23.17
N ARG A 501 16.80 -1.81 -22.01
CA ARG A 501 15.94 -2.93 -21.66
C ARG A 501 16.66 -4.29 -21.60
N ASP A 502 17.97 -4.25 -21.44
CA ASP A 502 18.77 -5.42 -21.13
C ASP A 502 18.70 -5.72 -19.63
N VAL A 503 18.82 -6.99 -19.27
CA VAL A 503 18.88 -7.44 -17.88
C VAL A 503 20.16 -6.93 -17.22
N ILE A 504 20.04 -6.43 -15.99
CA ILE A 504 21.19 -6.19 -15.10
C ILE A 504 21.50 -7.52 -14.40
N PRO A 505 22.63 -8.18 -14.74
CA PRO A 505 22.91 -9.50 -14.20
C PRO A 505 23.04 -9.48 -12.67
N GLY A 506 22.48 -10.48 -12.01
CA GLY A 506 22.53 -10.62 -10.55
C GLY A 506 21.57 -9.73 -9.77
N LEU A 507 20.69 -8.93 -10.42
CA LEU A 507 19.73 -8.04 -9.75
C LEU A 507 18.27 -8.41 -10.05
N TYR A 508 17.53 -8.73 -9.01
CA TYR A 508 16.10 -9.12 -9.05
C TYR A 508 15.28 -8.23 -8.12
N LEU A 509 14.02 -7.97 -8.48
CA LEU A 509 13.10 -7.22 -7.64
C LEU A 509 11.72 -7.87 -7.60
N GLY A 510 11.10 -7.82 -6.42
CA GLY A 510 9.74 -8.28 -6.22
C GLY A 510 8.88 -7.29 -5.43
N GLY A 511 7.61 -7.62 -5.28
CA GLY A 511 6.64 -6.81 -4.54
C GLY A 511 6.52 -5.40 -5.09
N MET A 512 6.49 -4.42 -4.20
CA MET A 512 6.24 -3.02 -4.54
C MET A 512 7.49 -2.26 -5.06
N ASP A 513 8.65 -2.89 -5.06
CA ASP A 513 9.85 -2.37 -5.72
C ASP A 513 9.87 -2.70 -7.21
N ALA A 514 9.15 -3.75 -7.62
CA ALA A 514 8.99 -4.19 -9.00
C ALA A 514 7.79 -3.50 -9.67
N GLY A 515 8.05 -2.72 -10.71
CA GLY A 515 7.03 -2.03 -11.49
C GLY A 515 6.71 -2.73 -12.81
N GLY A 516 5.60 -2.32 -13.43
CA GLY A 516 5.12 -2.86 -14.70
C GLY A 516 4.12 -4.01 -14.57
N PHE A 517 3.80 -4.40 -13.34
CA PHE A 517 2.65 -5.27 -13.04
C PHE A 517 1.34 -4.46 -12.99
N TYR A 518 1.36 -3.26 -12.41
CA TYR A 518 0.25 -2.32 -12.44
C TYR A 518 0.49 -1.23 -13.50
N GLY A 519 -0.62 -0.68 -14.01
CA GLY A 519 -0.60 0.51 -14.86
C GLY A 519 -0.72 1.78 -14.03
N ASP A 520 -1.74 2.58 -14.31
CA ASP A 520 -1.98 3.88 -13.69
C ASP A 520 -2.95 3.84 -12.50
N ALA A 521 -3.42 2.65 -12.10
CA ALA A 521 -4.31 2.45 -10.96
C ALA A 521 -4.07 1.09 -10.27
N TYR A 522 -4.65 0.91 -9.11
CA TYR A 522 -4.74 -0.39 -8.43
C TYR A 522 -5.96 -1.17 -8.93
N ASP A 523 -5.90 -2.49 -8.98
CA ASP A 523 -6.85 -3.34 -9.68
C ASP A 523 -7.77 -4.19 -8.78
N ALA A 524 -7.91 -3.84 -7.51
CA ALA A 524 -8.65 -4.66 -6.54
C ALA A 524 -10.11 -4.98 -6.95
N GLY A 525 -10.73 -4.14 -7.78
CA GLY A 525 -12.06 -4.40 -8.33
C GLY A 525 -12.11 -5.48 -9.42
N ILE A 526 -10.93 -5.97 -9.88
CA ILE A 526 -10.83 -7.04 -10.89
C ILE A 526 -10.07 -8.23 -10.31
N ALA A 527 -8.94 -7.98 -9.64
CA ALA A 527 -8.05 -8.98 -9.08
C ALA A 527 -7.86 -8.73 -7.57
N ALA A 528 -8.90 -9.02 -6.78
CA ALA A 528 -8.87 -8.81 -5.34
C ALA A 528 -7.70 -9.55 -4.67
N GLY A 529 -6.91 -8.82 -3.85
CA GLY A 529 -5.74 -9.37 -3.17
C GLY A 529 -4.47 -9.45 -4.04
N SER A 530 -4.45 -8.83 -5.24
CA SER A 530 -3.31 -8.86 -6.16
C SER A 530 -2.01 -8.33 -5.54
N CYS A 531 -2.05 -7.24 -4.73
CA CYS A 531 -0.85 -6.70 -4.06
C CYS A 531 -0.17 -7.71 -3.15
N ALA A 532 -0.92 -8.37 -2.28
CA ALA A 532 -0.37 -9.36 -1.35
C ALA A 532 0.13 -10.60 -2.12
N SER A 533 -0.64 -11.04 -3.10
CA SER A 533 -0.26 -12.16 -3.96
C SER A 533 0.99 -11.85 -4.78
N TRP A 534 1.06 -10.66 -5.40
CA TRP A 534 2.24 -10.22 -6.15
C TRP A 534 3.49 -10.17 -5.25
N ALA A 535 3.35 -9.67 -4.01
CA ALA A 535 4.47 -9.63 -3.06
C ALA A 535 5.06 -11.04 -2.82
N ILE A 536 4.24 -12.04 -2.56
CA ILE A 536 4.70 -13.42 -2.33
C ILE A 536 5.21 -14.07 -3.62
N ASN A 537 4.39 -14.03 -4.68
CA ASN A 537 4.72 -14.73 -5.93
C ASN A 537 5.95 -14.14 -6.63
N SER A 538 6.12 -12.81 -6.63
CA SER A 538 7.31 -12.19 -7.23
C SER A 538 8.59 -12.48 -6.44
N GLY A 539 8.49 -12.65 -5.12
CA GLY A 539 9.61 -13.11 -4.29
C GLY A 539 10.06 -14.51 -4.68
N ARG A 540 9.11 -15.44 -4.87
CA ARG A 540 9.37 -16.82 -5.32
C ARG A 540 9.90 -16.85 -6.76
N LEU A 541 9.29 -16.09 -7.68
CA LEU A 541 9.75 -16.00 -9.08
C LEU A 541 11.16 -15.42 -9.18
N ALA A 542 11.47 -14.40 -8.37
CA ALA A 542 12.80 -13.80 -8.31
C ALA A 542 13.84 -14.80 -7.78
N GLU A 543 13.48 -15.59 -6.77
CA GLU A 543 14.34 -16.64 -6.25
C GLU A 543 14.61 -17.72 -7.30
N GLU A 544 13.58 -18.27 -7.95
CA GLU A 544 13.72 -19.28 -9.01
C GLU A 544 14.67 -18.82 -10.11
N ALA A 545 14.52 -17.55 -10.55
CA ALA A 545 15.38 -16.96 -11.57
C ALA A 545 16.81 -16.72 -11.06
N ALA A 546 16.96 -16.26 -9.82
CA ALA A 546 18.27 -16.08 -9.21
C ALA A 546 19.00 -17.42 -9.03
N ARG A 547 18.31 -18.47 -8.58
CA ARG A 547 18.86 -19.82 -8.43
C ARG A 547 19.30 -20.39 -9.77
N GLU A 548 18.50 -20.24 -10.84
CA GLU A 548 18.89 -20.62 -12.20
C GLU A 548 20.17 -19.87 -12.64
N PHE A 549 20.26 -18.55 -12.39
CA PHE A 549 21.43 -17.73 -12.70
C PHE A 549 22.69 -18.18 -11.93
N ILE A 550 22.56 -18.55 -10.66
CA ILE A 550 23.63 -19.05 -9.80
C ILE A 550 24.10 -20.45 -10.26
N GLY A 551 23.26 -21.18 -11.00
CA GLY A 551 23.58 -22.53 -11.49
C GLY A 551 23.32 -23.62 -10.44
N LYS A 552 22.32 -23.43 -9.61
CA LYS A 552 21.86 -24.38 -8.58
C LYS A 552 20.44 -24.92 -8.84
#